data_13c6e86959f44565d0e4846aeaf3fcee
#
_entry.id   13c6e86959f44565d0e4846aeaf3fcee
#
_cell.length_a   1.000
_cell.length_b   1.000
_cell.length_c   1.000
_cell.angle_alpha   90.00
_cell.angle_beta   90.00
_cell.angle_gamma   90.00
#
_symmetry.space_group_name_H-M   'P 1'
#
loop_
_entity.id
_entity.type
_entity.pdbx_description
1 polymer ?
#
loop_
_entity_poly.entity_id
_entity_poly.type
_entity_poly.pdbx_seq_one_letter_code
_entity_poly.pdbx_strand_id
1 'polypeptide(L)'
;DDFCAEARGIVRARFSCPQADVHFMVGGTIANTTVIAAALRPWEGVIAADTGHINVHETGAIEASGHKVCAIEAPGGKLNPALVRELLRRHCDGQDEHMVLPRMVYISDATELGTIYTKSELSALHDVCREYGLYLFLDGARLPAALVAEGNDLAPADFAEYCDVFYIGGTKNGLLFGEALVITNDSLKPHFRNMIKQRGGM
;
A
#
# COMPACT_ATOMS: atom_id res chain seq x y z
N ASP A 1 24.93 -1.46 4.84
CA ASP A 1 26.12 -1.94 4.16
C ASP A 1 26.04 -1.70 2.65
N ASP A 2 27.14 -1.91 1.94
CA ASP A 2 27.25 -1.58 0.51
C ASP A 2 26.30 -2.43 -0.34
N PHE A 3 26.11 -3.70 0.03
CA PHE A 3 25.18 -4.61 -0.64
C PHE A 3 23.72 -4.07 -0.61
N CYS A 4 23.24 -3.62 0.55
CA CYS A 4 21.92 -3.03 0.64
C CYS A 4 21.83 -1.67 -0.07
N ALA A 5 22.91 -0.92 -0.13
CA ALA A 5 22.96 0.35 -0.88
C ALA A 5 22.85 0.11 -2.39
N GLU A 6 23.57 -0.87 -2.91
CA GLU A 6 23.47 -1.31 -4.30
C GLU A 6 22.07 -1.80 -4.63
N ALA A 7 21.48 -2.66 -3.81
CA ALA A 7 20.12 -3.19 -4.01
C ALA A 7 19.07 -2.05 -4.04
N ARG A 8 19.19 -1.04 -3.16
CA ARG A 8 18.32 0.15 -3.21
C ARG A 8 18.48 0.91 -4.52
N GLY A 9 19.71 1.04 -5.03
CA GLY A 9 20.00 1.67 -6.31
C GLY A 9 19.32 0.96 -7.48
N ILE A 10 19.35 -0.36 -7.49
CA ILE A 10 18.68 -1.20 -8.51
C ILE A 10 17.16 -1.00 -8.46
N VAL A 11 16.55 -1.04 -7.26
CA VAL A 11 15.09 -0.81 -7.10
C VAL A 11 14.71 0.58 -7.61
N ARG A 12 15.42 1.64 -7.20
CA ARG A 12 15.14 3.01 -7.65
C ARG A 12 15.25 3.15 -9.17
N ALA A 13 16.26 2.55 -9.76
CA ALA A 13 16.47 2.58 -11.22
C ALA A 13 15.35 1.84 -11.95
N ARG A 14 14.97 0.63 -11.47
CA ARG A 14 13.93 -0.18 -12.11
C ARG A 14 12.56 0.45 -12.07
N PHE A 15 12.24 1.15 -10.99
CA PHE A 15 10.94 1.82 -10.78
C PHE A 15 10.98 3.32 -11.13
N SER A 16 12.07 3.82 -11.72
CA SER A 16 12.24 5.22 -12.14
C SER A 16 11.97 6.24 -11.00
N CYS A 17 12.34 5.90 -9.77
CA CYS A 17 12.08 6.72 -8.58
C CYS A 17 13.39 7.08 -7.81
N PRO A 18 14.31 7.88 -8.38
CA PRO A 18 15.63 8.12 -7.81
C PRO A 18 15.59 8.77 -6.41
N GLN A 19 14.51 9.47 -6.08
CA GLN A 19 14.34 10.16 -4.81
C GLN A 19 13.59 9.32 -3.75
N ALA A 20 13.09 8.13 -4.10
CA ALA A 20 12.34 7.29 -3.17
C ALA A 20 13.23 6.73 -2.05
N ASP A 21 12.67 6.60 -0.86
CA ASP A 21 13.26 5.78 0.19
C ASP A 21 12.93 4.31 -0.05
N VAL A 22 13.95 3.44 0.07
CA VAL A 22 13.79 1.99 -0.07
C VAL A 22 14.23 1.31 1.22
N HIS A 23 13.32 0.52 1.81
CA HIS A 23 13.54 -0.24 3.03
C HIS A 23 13.32 -1.74 2.77
N PHE A 24 14.22 -2.59 3.25
CA PHE A 24 14.02 -4.04 3.18
C PHE A 24 13.33 -4.52 4.46
N MET A 25 12.18 -5.16 4.29
CA MET A 25 11.32 -5.66 5.37
C MET A 25 11.32 -7.18 5.36
N VAL A 26 11.13 -7.82 6.50
CA VAL A 26 11.19 -9.29 6.62
C VAL A 26 9.93 -10.00 6.07
N GLY A 27 8.83 -9.27 5.82
CA GLY A 27 7.58 -9.81 5.28
C GLY A 27 6.50 -8.74 5.11
N GLY A 28 5.40 -9.12 4.45
CA GLY A 28 4.30 -8.22 4.10
C GLY A 28 3.56 -7.64 5.31
N THR A 29 3.19 -8.47 6.28
CA THR A 29 2.43 -8.02 7.47
C THR A 29 3.19 -6.93 8.26
N ILE A 30 4.51 -7.10 8.46
CA ILE A 30 5.32 -6.05 9.13
C ILE A 30 5.44 -4.80 8.26
N ALA A 31 5.49 -4.93 6.93
CA ALA A 31 5.46 -3.79 6.02
C ALA A 31 4.12 -3.04 6.14
N ASN A 32 3.00 -3.75 6.04
CA ASN A 32 1.65 -3.19 6.13
C ASN A 32 1.41 -2.46 7.46
N THR A 33 1.70 -3.11 8.58
CA THR A 33 1.54 -2.50 9.91
C THR A 33 2.45 -1.29 10.11
N THR A 34 3.68 -1.32 9.61
CA THR A 34 4.63 -0.21 9.74
C THR A 34 4.20 0.99 8.92
N VAL A 35 3.81 0.79 7.64
CA VAL A 35 3.33 1.87 6.76
C VAL A 35 2.08 2.52 7.32
N ILE A 36 1.07 1.74 7.68
CA ILE A 36 -0.20 2.24 8.16
C ILE A 36 -0.02 3.04 9.45
N ALA A 37 0.74 2.51 10.41
CA ALA A 37 0.97 3.21 11.66
C ALA A 37 1.93 4.42 11.55
N ALA A 38 2.79 4.47 10.54
CA ALA A 38 3.62 5.64 10.28
C ALA A 38 2.84 6.77 9.59
N ALA A 39 1.89 6.41 8.73
CA ALA A 39 1.15 7.33 7.89
C ALA A 39 -0.08 7.92 8.59
N LEU A 40 -0.74 7.16 9.45
CA LEU A 40 -2.05 7.48 10.00
C LEU A 40 -1.97 8.02 11.44
N ARG A 41 -2.87 8.95 11.76
CA ARG A 41 -3.13 9.41 13.13
C ARG A 41 -4.07 8.44 13.86
N PRO A 42 -4.11 8.43 15.19
CA PRO A 42 -4.90 7.45 15.97
C PRO A 42 -6.38 7.36 15.61
N TRP A 43 -6.99 8.42 15.09
CA TRP A 43 -8.40 8.46 14.66
C TRP A 43 -8.59 8.21 13.17
N GLU A 44 -7.49 7.98 12.43
CA GLU A 44 -7.55 7.70 11.00
C GLU A 44 -7.56 6.21 10.72
N GLY A 45 -8.22 5.82 9.62
CA GLY A 45 -8.36 4.45 9.16
C GLY A 45 -7.88 4.26 7.72
N VAL A 46 -7.79 2.99 7.32
CA VAL A 46 -7.40 2.57 5.98
C VAL A 46 -8.55 1.90 5.25
N ILE A 47 -8.85 2.36 4.03
CA ILE A 47 -9.84 1.73 3.14
C ILE A 47 -9.21 0.51 2.48
N ALA A 48 -9.88 -0.62 2.49
CA ALA A 48 -9.46 -1.83 1.78
C ALA A 48 -10.67 -2.55 1.18
N ALA A 49 -10.43 -3.39 0.16
CA ALA A 49 -11.42 -4.37 -0.24
C ALA A 49 -11.74 -5.31 0.92
N ASP A 50 -12.96 -5.81 1.00
CA ASP A 50 -13.38 -6.80 2.00
C ASP A 50 -12.51 -8.07 1.97
N THR A 51 -12.00 -8.44 0.78
CA THR A 51 -11.05 -9.53 0.55
C THR A 51 -9.58 -9.13 0.76
N GLY A 52 -9.30 -7.84 1.00
CA GLY A 52 -7.94 -7.32 1.13
C GLY A 52 -7.13 -8.00 2.24
N HIS A 53 -5.86 -8.25 2.00
CA HIS A 53 -5.00 -9.04 2.90
C HIS A 53 -5.01 -8.52 4.34
N ILE A 54 -4.94 -7.20 4.52
CA ILE A 54 -4.96 -6.55 5.84
C ILE A 54 -6.30 -6.73 6.59
N ASN A 55 -7.39 -7.03 5.87
CA ASN A 55 -8.71 -7.27 6.47
C ASN A 55 -8.89 -8.74 6.89
N VAL A 56 -8.35 -9.70 6.11
CA VAL A 56 -8.74 -11.12 6.28
C VAL A 56 -7.58 -12.07 6.61
N HIS A 57 -6.32 -11.69 6.38
CA HIS A 57 -5.18 -12.60 6.48
C HIS A 57 -4.05 -12.15 7.41
N GLU A 58 -4.25 -11.11 8.23
CA GLU A 58 -3.22 -10.59 9.13
C GLU A 58 -3.59 -10.66 10.61
N THR A 59 -4.59 -11.48 10.96
CA THR A 59 -4.97 -11.76 12.37
C THR A 59 -5.24 -10.47 13.17
N GLY A 60 -5.82 -9.44 12.54
CA GLY A 60 -6.08 -8.15 13.18
C GLY A 60 -4.83 -7.31 13.47
N ALA A 61 -3.75 -7.50 12.69
CA ALA A 61 -2.49 -6.79 12.93
C ALA A 61 -2.62 -5.27 12.75
N ILE A 62 -3.50 -4.82 11.86
CA ILE A 62 -3.75 -3.39 11.64
C ILE A 62 -4.51 -2.80 12.84
N GLU A 63 -5.56 -3.48 13.30
CA GLU A 63 -6.33 -3.08 14.48
C GLU A 63 -5.46 -3.09 15.74
N ALA A 64 -4.59 -4.08 15.89
CA ALA A 64 -3.60 -4.12 16.97
C ALA A 64 -2.58 -2.97 16.90
N SER A 65 -2.40 -2.38 15.73
CA SER A 65 -1.57 -1.18 15.55
C SER A 65 -2.30 0.13 15.88
N GLY A 66 -3.59 0.06 16.21
CA GLY A 66 -4.41 1.20 16.61
C GLY A 66 -5.24 1.80 15.48
N HIS A 67 -5.34 1.15 14.32
CA HIS A 67 -6.05 1.68 13.16
C HIS A 67 -7.15 0.73 12.69
N LYS A 68 -8.28 1.31 12.28
CA LYS A 68 -9.40 0.55 11.73
C LYS A 68 -9.17 0.27 10.25
N VAL A 69 -9.42 -0.98 9.84
CA VAL A 69 -9.65 -1.30 8.44
C VAL A 69 -11.11 -0.98 8.09
N CYS A 70 -11.31 -0.02 7.20
CA CYS A 70 -12.62 0.36 6.65
C CYS A 70 -12.85 -0.49 5.40
N ALA A 71 -13.31 -1.73 5.61
CA ALA A 71 -13.52 -2.68 4.53
C ALA A 71 -14.79 -2.34 3.72
N ILE A 72 -14.73 -2.53 2.41
CA ILE A 72 -15.85 -2.36 1.50
C ILE A 72 -15.90 -3.54 0.52
N GLU A 73 -17.11 -4.05 0.26
CA GLU A 73 -17.32 -5.10 -0.73
C GLU A 73 -16.85 -4.62 -2.11
N ALA A 74 -15.87 -5.33 -2.66
CA ALA A 74 -15.21 -4.95 -3.90
C ALA A 74 -15.24 -6.11 -4.91
N PRO A 75 -16.02 -6.00 -5.99
CA PRO A 75 -16.09 -7.05 -7.01
C PRO A 75 -14.71 -7.38 -7.60
N GLY A 76 -14.37 -8.67 -7.59
CA GLY A 76 -13.05 -9.14 -8.03
C GLY A 76 -11.89 -8.72 -7.13
N GLY A 77 -12.17 -8.24 -5.90
CA GLY A 77 -11.16 -7.77 -4.96
C GLY A 77 -10.55 -6.41 -5.32
N LYS A 78 -11.14 -5.69 -6.28
CA LYS A 78 -10.59 -4.42 -6.80
C LYS A 78 -11.41 -3.23 -6.31
N LEU A 79 -10.76 -2.30 -5.63
CA LEU A 79 -11.34 -0.99 -5.35
C LEU A 79 -11.40 -0.15 -6.64
N ASN A 80 -12.36 0.77 -6.67
CA ASN A 80 -12.48 1.77 -7.73
C ASN A 80 -12.90 3.12 -7.12
N PRO A 81 -12.82 4.23 -7.88
CA PRO A 81 -13.17 5.56 -7.36
C PRO A 81 -14.59 5.69 -6.80
N ALA A 82 -15.57 4.97 -7.36
CA ALA A 82 -16.95 5.05 -6.91
C ALA A 82 -17.10 4.43 -5.51
N LEU A 83 -16.49 3.26 -5.26
CA LEU A 83 -16.47 2.60 -3.96
C LEU A 83 -15.75 3.47 -2.90
N VAL A 84 -14.61 4.08 -3.26
CA VAL A 84 -13.88 4.97 -2.35
C VAL A 84 -14.73 6.19 -1.98
N ARG A 85 -15.35 6.87 -2.95
CA ARG A 85 -16.22 8.02 -2.69
C ARG A 85 -17.43 7.66 -1.84
N GLU A 86 -18.03 6.50 -2.09
CA GLU A 86 -19.19 6.05 -1.31
C GLU A 86 -18.80 5.77 0.16
N LEU A 87 -17.65 5.17 0.42
CA LEU A 87 -17.18 4.96 1.78
C LEU A 87 -16.87 6.30 2.47
N LEU A 88 -16.19 7.21 1.77
CA LEU A 88 -15.88 8.55 2.30
C LEU A 88 -17.16 9.32 2.63
N ARG A 89 -18.19 9.24 1.76
CA ARG A 89 -19.48 9.86 2.02
C ARG A 89 -20.11 9.35 3.33
N ARG A 90 -20.04 8.06 3.60
CA ARG A 90 -20.56 7.47 4.84
C ARG A 90 -19.80 7.93 6.09
N HIS A 91 -18.52 8.25 5.96
CA HIS A 91 -17.66 8.60 7.08
C HIS A 91 -17.48 10.10 7.28
N CYS A 92 -17.71 10.93 6.26
CA CYS A 92 -17.33 12.35 6.27
C CYS A 92 -18.51 13.31 6.03
N ASP A 93 -19.64 12.86 5.49
CA ASP A 93 -20.78 13.72 5.09
C ASP A 93 -21.61 14.24 6.28
N GLY A 94 -21.16 14.30 7.42
CA GLY A 94 -21.89 14.88 8.55
C GLY A 94 -20.98 15.64 9.49
N GLN A 95 -19.68 15.71 9.17
CA GLN A 95 -18.65 16.16 10.10
C GLN A 95 -18.77 15.44 11.46
N ASP A 96 -19.08 14.15 11.39
CA ASP A 96 -19.34 13.32 12.56
C ASP A 96 -18.01 12.88 13.18
N GLU A 97 -17.59 13.56 14.23
CA GLU A 97 -16.40 13.23 15.01
C GLU A 97 -16.47 11.84 15.67
N HIS A 98 -17.60 11.17 15.64
CA HIS A 98 -17.76 9.80 16.15
C HIS A 98 -17.27 8.73 15.15
N MET A 99 -17.04 9.09 13.89
CA MET A 99 -16.60 8.17 12.85
C MET A 99 -15.08 8.21 12.67
N VAL A 100 -14.48 7.05 12.38
CA VAL A 100 -13.10 6.97 11.93
C VAL A 100 -12.95 7.71 10.60
N LEU A 101 -11.94 8.56 10.49
CA LEU A 101 -11.65 9.33 9.28
C LEU A 101 -10.74 8.50 8.35
N PRO A 102 -11.21 8.01 7.21
CA PRO A 102 -10.35 7.31 6.26
C PRO A 102 -9.29 8.26 5.68
N ARG A 103 -8.02 7.84 5.69
CA ARG A 103 -6.90 8.66 5.21
C ARG A 103 -5.97 7.93 4.24
N MET A 104 -6.18 6.63 4.05
CA MET A 104 -5.40 5.80 3.16
C MET A 104 -6.30 4.85 2.39
N VAL A 105 -5.99 4.62 1.12
CA VAL A 105 -6.51 3.52 0.29
C VAL A 105 -5.42 2.48 0.18
N TYR A 106 -5.73 1.24 0.56
CA TYR A 106 -4.88 0.08 0.41
C TYR A 106 -5.41 -0.83 -0.68
N ILE A 107 -4.56 -1.20 -1.61
CA ILE A 107 -4.87 -2.15 -2.68
C ILE A 107 -3.77 -3.20 -2.78
N SER A 108 -4.10 -4.38 -3.31
CA SER A 108 -3.11 -5.43 -3.64
C SER A 108 -3.01 -5.62 -5.14
N ASP A 109 -1.80 -5.80 -5.68
CA ASP A 109 -1.61 -6.19 -7.07
C ASP A 109 -0.52 -7.31 -7.19
N ALA A 110 -0.87 -8.53 -7.69
CA ALA A 110 -2.24 -9.00 -7.95
C ALA A 110 -3.06 -9.09 -6.64
N THR A 111 -4.38 -8.94 -6.77
CA THR A 111 -5.31 -9.06 -5.64
C THR A 111 -5.32 -10.48 -5.05
N GLU A 112 -5.94 -10.66 -3.91
CA GLU A 112 -6.12 -11.95 -3.26
C GLU A 112 -6.97 -12.92 -4.10
N LEU A 113 -7.77 -12.39 -5.03
CA LEU A 113 -8.58 -13.17 -5.98
C LEU A 113 -7.87 -13.41 -7.32
N GLY A 114 -6.63 -12.94 -7.48
CA GLY A 114 -5.83 -13.13 -8.69
C GLY A 114 -6.13 -12.15 -9.83
N THR A 115 -6.92 -11.11 -9.60
CA THR A 115 -7.12 -10.03 -10.56
C THR A 115 -5.97 -9.02 -10.51
N ILE A 116 -5.75 -8.29 -11.59
CA ILE A 116 -4.73 -7.24 -11.69
C ILE A 116 -5.38 -5.88 -11.98
N TYR A 117 -4.73 -4.81 -11.56
CA TYR A 117 -5.12 -3.46 -11.94
C TYR A 117 -4.56 -3.11 -13.32
N THR A 118 -5.37 -2.45 -14.14
CA THR A 118 -4.89 -1.78 -15.35
C THR A 118 -4.33 -0.40 -15.02
N LYS A 119 -3.54 0.18 -15.93
CA LYS A 119 -3.01 1.53 -15.75
C LYS A 119 -4.12 2.57 -15.57
N SER A 120 -5.21 2.44 -16.33
CA SER A 120 -6.35 3.36 -16.20
C SER A 120 -7.06 3.24 -14.83
N GLU A 121 -7.18 2.02 -14.27
CA GLU A 121 -7.76 1.81 -12.94
C GLU A 121 -6.86 2.35 -11.83
N LEU A 122 -5.55 2.12 -11.91
CA LEU A 122 -4.59 2.63 -10.93
C LEU A 122 -4.53 4.16 -10.95
N SER A 123 -4.47 4.77 -12.14
CA SER A 123 -4.53 6.23 -12.32
C SER A 123 -5.82 6.81 -11.74
N ALA A 124 -6.97 6.20 -12.00
CA ALA A 124 -8.25 6.68 -11.46
C ALA A 124 -8.32 6.59 -9.92
N LEU A 125 -7.70 5.57 -9.31
CA LEU A 125 -7.55 5.50 -7.86
C LEU A 125 -6.60 6.56 -7.32
N HIS A 126 -5.49 6.82 -8.00
CA HIS A 126 -4.59 7.92 -7.67
C HIS A 126 -5.34 9.26 -7.65
N ASP A 127 -6.13 9.53 -8.71
CA ASP A 127 -6.86 10.80 -8.84
C ASP A 127 -7.86 11.00 -7.69
N VAL A 128 -8.63 9.97 -7.33
CA VAL A 128 -9.55 10.08 -6.19
C VAL A 128 -8.79 10.23 -4.86
N CYS A 129 -7.63 9.59 -4.71
CA CYS A 129 -6.78 9.80 -3.53
C CYS A 129 -6.29 11.25 -3.46
N ARG A 130 -5.87 11.85 -4.59
CA ARG A 130 -5.49 13.29 -4.62
C ARG A 130 -6.66 14.21 -4.32
N GLU A 131 -7.84 13.94 -4.89
CA GLU A 131 -9.07 14.71 -4.66
C GLU A 131 -9.42 14.82 -3.16
N TYR A 132 -9.30 13.71 -2.42
CA TYR A 132 -9.66 13.65 -1.00
C TYR A 132 -8.46 13.70 -0.04
N GLY A 133 -7.27 13.89 -0.53
CA GLY A 133 -6.05 13.95 0.26
C GLY A 133 -5.71 12.64 0.96
N LEU A 134 -6.02 11.49 0.35
CA LEU A 134 -5.71 10.16 0.84
C LEU A 134 -4.33 9.73 0.36
N TYR A 135 -3.69 8.86 1.12
CA TYR A 135 -2.53 8.11 0.64
C TYR A 135 -2.98 6.90 -0.18
N LEU A 136 -2.26 6.58 -1.26
CA LEU A 136 -2.44 5.33 -2.00
C LEU A 136 -1.27 4.38 -1.67
N PHE A 137 -1.60 3.29 -0.98
CA PHE A 137 -0.65 2.25 -0.61
C PHE A 137 -0.94 0.97 -1.40
N LEU A 138 0.06 0.46 -2.14
CA LEU A 138 -0.04 -0.77 -2.91
C LEU A 138 0.77 -1.89 -2.25
N ASP A 139 0.06 -2.93 -1.83
CA ASP A 139 0.61 -4.22 -1.44
C ASP A 139 1.03 -4.99 -2.69
N GLY A 140 2.33 -5.10 -2.88
CA GLY A 140 2.94 -5.78 -4.02
C GLY A 140 3.48 -7.16 -3.67
N ALA A 141 2.87 -7.90 -2.72
CA ALA A 141 3.32 -9.26 -2.37
C ALA A 141 3.41 -10.18 -3.60
N ARG A 142 2.60 -9.91 -4.63
CA ARG A 142 2.58 -10.64 -5.91
C ARG A 142 2.90 -9.75 -7.11
N LEU A 143 3.42 -8.54 -6.89
CA LEU A 143 3.70 -7.55 -7.93
C LEU A 143 4.59 -8.08 -9.07
N PRO A 144 5.68 -8.84 -8.82
CA PRO A 144 6.46 -9.43 -9.91
C PRO A 144 5.65 -10.36 -10.80
N ALA A 145 4.70 -11.13 -10.24
CA ALA A 145 3.81 -11.99 -11.01
C ALA A 145 2.76 -11.16 -11.78
N ALA A 146 2.20 -10.11 -11.16
CA ALA A 146 1.25 -9.21 -11.81
C ALA A 146 1.87 -8.51 -13.05
N LEU A 147 3.13 -8.08 -12.95
CA LEU A 147 3.85 -7.41 -14.04
C LEU A 147 4.07 -8.27 -15.30
N VAL A 148 4.02 -9.59 -15.17
CA VAL A 148 4.17 -10.53 -16.31
C VAL A 148 2.86 -11.27 -16.63
N ALA A 149 1.76 -10.92 -15.96
CA ALA A 149 0.47 -11.53 -16.19
C ALA A 149 -0.10 -11.10 -17.55
N GLU A 150 -0.88 -11.98 -18.15
CA GLU A 150 -1.63 -11.66 -19.37
C GLU A 150 -2.61 -10.51 -19.10
N GLY A 151 -2.63 -9.51 -19.96
CA GLY A 151 -3.46 -8.31 -19.83
C GLY A 151 -2.87 -7.20 -18.95
N ASN A 152 -1.66 -7.39 -18.39
CA ASN A 152 -0.98 -6.30 -17.69
C ASN A 152 -0.53 -5.21 -18.69
N ASP A 153 -0.87 -3.96 -18.40
CA ASP A 153 -0.45 -2.76 -19.14
C ASP A 153 0.37 -1.77 -18.28
N LEU A 154 0.70 -2.17 -17.03
CA LEU A 154 1.52 -1.39 -16.11
C LEU A 154 3.01 -1.68 -16.32
N ALA A 155 3.80 -0.62 -16.29
CA ALA A 155 5.26 -0.69 -16.19
C ALA A 155 5.71 -0.39 -14.74
N PRO A 156 6.91 -0.80 -14.31
CA PRO A 156 7.42 -0.51 -12.96
C PRO A 156 7.38 0.98 -12.59
N ALA A 157 7.62 1.88 -13.53
CA ALA A 157 7.57 3.32 -13.29
C ALA A 157 6.19 3.84 -12.88
N ASP A 158 5.12 3.21 -13.37
CA ASP A 158 3.74 3.63 -13.07
C ASP A 158 3.42 3.50 -11.57
N PHE A 159 3.99 2.50 -10.88
CA PHE A 159 3.79 2.36 -9.43
C PHE A 159 4.41 3.51 -8.64
N ALA A 160 5.56 4.00 -9.08
CA ALA A 160 6.20 5.15 -8.46
C ALA A 160 5.50 6.49 -8.80
N GLU A 161 4.81 6.55 -9.94
CA GLU A 161 4.03 7.71 -10.36
C GLU A 161 2.72 7.81 -9.58
N TYR A 162 2.01 6.69 -9.40
CA TYR A 162 0.65 6.71 -8.86
C TYR A 162 0.56 6.40 -7.36
N CYS A 163 1.50 5.64 -6.78
CA CYS A 163 1.44 5.25 -5.38
C CYS A 163 2.32 6.13 -4.48
N ASP A 164 1.82 6.50 -3.31
CA ASP A 164 2.59 7.19 -2.27
C ASP A 164 3.59 6.24 -1.59
N VAL A 165 3.21 4.98 -1.51
CA VAL A 165 4.03 3.89 -1.00
C VAL A 165 3.59 2.59 -1.64
N PHE A 166 4.55 1.72 -1.94
CA PHE A 166 4.28 0.36 -2.42
C PHE A 166 5.41 -0.56 -1.99
N TYR A 167 5.20 -1.85 -2.05
CA TYR A 167 6.32 -2.78 -1.91
C TYR A 167 6.36 -3.84 -2.99
N ILE A 168 7.55 -4.36 -3.23
CA ILE A 168 7.83 -5.45 -4.16
C ILE A 168 8.04 -6.70 -3.33
N GLY A 169 7.11 -7.65 -3.45
CA GLY A 169 7.17 -8.91 -2.72
C GLY A 169 8.28 -9.81 -3.22
N GLY A 170 9.11 -10.29 -2.30
CA GLY A 170 10.13 -11.29 -2.58
C GLY A 170 9.73 -12.69 -2.16
N THR A 171 9.13 -12.83 -1.01
CA THR A 171 8.79 -14.12 -0.38
C THR A 171 7.95 -15.04 -1.28
N LYS A 172 6.98 -14.50 -2.04
CA LYS A 172 6.12 -15.27 -2.96
C LYS A 172 6.69 -15.35 -4.39
N ASN A 173 7.84 -14.73 -4.66
CA ASN A 173 8.40 -14.54 -5.99
C ASN A 173 9.83 -15.08 -6.13
N GLY A 174 10.18 -16.09 -5.33
CA GLY A 174 11.43 -16.87 -5.47
C GLY A 174 12.60 -16.36 -4.64
N LEU A 175 12.46 -15.29 -3.86
CA LEU A 175 13.46 -14.92 -2.85
C LEU A 175 13.35 -15.79 -1.60
N LEU A 176 14.41 -15.84 -0.82
CA LEU A 176 14.43 -16.61 0.43
C LEU A 176 13.38 -16.06 1.41
N PHE A 177 13.29 -14.74 1.54
CA PHE A 177 12.27 -13.99 2.29
C PHE A 177 12.41 -12.49 1.99
N GLY A 178 11.41 -11.71 2.43
CA GLY A 178 11.50 -10.25 2.49
C GLY A 178 10.83 -9.52 1.35
N GLU A 179 10.65 -8.23 1.61
CA GLU A 179 9.96 -7.28 0.76
C GLU A 179 10.81 -6.01 0.60
N ALA A 180 10.80 -5.41 -0.59
CA ALA A 180 11.40 -4.09 -0.81
C ALA A 180 10.31 -3.03 -0.76
N LEU A 181 10.19 -2.33 0.36
CA LEU A 181 9.25 -1.22 0.55
C LEU A 181 9.82 0.06 -0.07
N VAL A 182 9.03 0.73 -0.91
CA VAL A 182 9.39 1.96 -1.62
C VAL A 182 8.45 3.07 -1.21
N ILE A 183 8.99 4.18 -0.70
CA ILE A 183 8.23 5.37 -0.29
C ILE A 183 8.56 6.50 -1.25
N THR A 184 7.58 6.90 -2.04
CA THR A 184 7.69 7.98 -3.05
C THR A 184 7.25 9.32 -2.46
N ASN A 185 6.26 9.32 -1.57
CA ASN A 185 5.75 10.54 -0.94
C ASN A 185 6.67 11.02 0.20
N ASP A 186 7.21 12.22 0.06
CA ASP A 186 8.14 12.82 1.02
C ASP A 186 7.56 12.99 2.43
N SER A 187 6.25 13.16 2.56
CA SER A 187 5.60 13.30 3.87
C SER A 187 5.64 12.03 4.73
N LEU A 188 5.85 10.86 4.11
CA LEU A 188 5.92 9.56 4.78
C LEU A 188 7.35 9.14 5.16
N LYS A 189 8.38 9.84 4.67
CA LYS A 189 9.78 9.49 4.90
C LYS A 189 10.32 9.83 6.30
N PRO A 190 9.95 10.99 6.91
CA PRO A 190 10.52 11.39 8.18
C PRO A 190 10.27 10.34 9.27
N HIS A 191 11.35 9.97 9.98
CA HIS A 191 11.32 9.01 11.09
C HIS A 191 10.80 7.60 10.74
N PHE A 192 10.66 7.24 9.46
CA PHE A 192 10.14 5.92 9.07
C PHE A 192 11.00 4.77 9.63
N ARG A 193 12.32 4.93 9.67
CA ARG A 193 13.22 3.94 10.30
C ARG A 193 12.97 3.75 11.79
N ASN A 194 12.53 4.78 12.49
CA ASN A 194 12.12 4.66 13.90
C ASN A 194 10.88 3.78 14.05
N MET A 195 9.92 3.91 13.13
CA MET A 195 8.73 3.03 13.08
C MET A 195 9.09 1.58 12.78
N ILE A 196 10.02 1.34 11.82
CA ILE A 196 10.53 -0.02 11.55
C ILE A 196 11.14 -0.60 12.83
N LYS A 197 11.99 0.15 13.52
CA LYS A 197 12.65 -0.31 14.76
C LYS A 197 11.66 -0.61 15.87
N GLN A 198 10.70 0.31 16.09
CA GLN A 198 9.66 0.15 17.12
C GLN A 198 8.84 -1.11 16.93
N ARG A 199 8.60 -1.51 15.68
CA ARG A 199 7.81 -2.70 15.31
C ARG A 199 8.64 -3.98 15.17
N GLY A 200 9.92 -3.94 15.50
CA GLY A 200 10.80 -5.12 15.45
C GLY A 200 11.24 -5.53 14.03
N GLY A 201 11.08 -4.64 13.05
CA GLY A 201 11.42 -4.90 11.65
C GLY A 201 12.89 -4.60 11.27
N MET A 202 13.77 -4.40 12.25
CA MET A 202 15.21 -4.18 12.03
C MET A 202 16.03 -5.26 12.71
#